data_4f3e05719a9a02f2de658df1a4f1b507
#
_entry.id   4f3e05719a9a02f2de658df1a4f1b507
#
_cell.length_a   1.000
_cell.length_b   1.000
_cell.length_c   1.000
_cell.angle_alpha   90.00
_cell.angle_beta   90.00
_cell.angle_gamma   90.00
#
_symmetry.space_group_name_H-M   'P 1'
#
loop_
_entity.id
_entity.type
_entity.pdbx_description
1 polymer ?
#
loop_
_entity_poly.entity_id
_entity_poly.type
_entity_poly.pdbx_seq_one_letter_code
_entity_poly.pdbx_strand_id
1 'polypeptide(L)'
;LAAHQEIQKLALLHPAGELTQAQVEAAVLNVARYDVFKLSESVLAGQTGRVQRMLDGLQAEGEAEVLVHWALAEDIRALKRVKDAMNAGRPLPMALRENRIWGPKERLFERILPKASDAALARLLQSAHIVDGIVKGLKVPDWPQDGWQALQRLALQLCRLTSAAR
;
A
#
# COMPACT_ATOMS: atom_id res chain seq x y z
N LEU A 1 13.85 -19.24 3.77
CA LEU A 1 13.69 -19.20 2.28
C LEU A 1 13.96 -17.81 1.70
N ALA A 2 13.38 -16.73 2.24
CA ALA A 2 13.60 -15.37 1.73
C ALA A 2 15.06 -14.93 1.82
N ALA A 3 15.72 -15.09 2.97
CA ALA A 3 17.12 -14.72 3.15
C ALA A 3 18.07 -15.43 2.17
N HIS A 4 17.83 -16.70 1.85
CA HIS A 4 18.63 -17.46 0.89
C HIS A 4 18.47 -16.92 -0.55
N GLN A 5 17.23 -16.57 -0.94
CA GLN A 5 16.96 -15.96 -2.24
C GLN A 5 17.61 -14.58 -2.37
N GLU A 6 17.62 -13.78 -1.31
CA GLU A 6 18.31 -12.48 -1.29
C GLU A 6 19.83 -12.63 -1.42
N ILE A 7 20.44 -13.60 -0.75
CA ILE A 7 21.87 -13.90 -0.88
C ILE A 7 22.19 -14.32 -2.32
N GLN A 8 21.38 -15.19 -2.93
CA GLN A 8 21.57 -15.60 -4.33
C GLN A 8 21.44 -14.42 -5.29
N LYS A 9 20.49 -13.54 -5.06
CA LYS A 9 20.27 -12.34 -5.85
C LYS A 9 21.45 -11.38 -5.75
N LEU A 10 21.99 -11.14 -4.55
CA LEU A 10 23.20 -10.34 -4.34
C LEU A 10 24.41 -10.93 -5.06
N ALA A 11 24.55 -12.26 -5.07
CA ALA A 11 25.63 -12.95 -5.79
C ALA A 11 25.52 -12.79 -7.32
N LEU A 12 24.31 -12.61 -7.87
CA LEU A 12 24.09 -12.36 -9.30
C LEU A 12 24.34 -10.90 -9.69
N LEU A 13 24.08 -9.96 -8.78
CA LEU A 13 24.18 -8.53 -9.05
C LEU A 13 25.57 -7.94 -8.82
N HIS A 14 26.41 -8.61 -8.04
CA HIS A 14 27.75 -8.14 -7.68
C HIS A 14 28.80 -9.20 -8.01
N PRO A 15 30.01 -8.81 -8.49
CA PRO A 15 31.10 -9.73 -8.68
C PRO A 15 31.53 -10.37 -7.34
N ALA A 16 32.17 -11.54 -7.41
CA ALA A 16 32.65 -12.22 -6.22
C ALA A 16 33.58 -11.32 -5.40
N GLY A 17 33.25 -11.11 -4.13
CA GLY A 17 34.00 -10.22 -3.22
C GLY A 17 33.19 -9.84 -1.99
N GLU A 18 33.70 -8.91 -1.20
CA GLU A 18 32.97 -8.37 -0.06
C GLU A 18 31.89 -7.38 -0.51
N LEU A 19 30.68 -7.58 -0.02
CA LEU A 19 29.57 -6.63 -0.20
C LEU A 19 29.66 -5.54 0.86
N THR A 20 29.51 -4.28 0.43
CA THR A 20 29.41 -3.17 1.37
C THR A 20 28.03 -3.19 2.06
N GLN A 21 27.98 -2.67 3.29
CA GLN A 21 26.72 -2.50 4.01
C GLN A 21 25.70 -1.73 3.17
N ALA A 22 26.10 -0.68 2.46
CA ALA A 22 25.24 0.11 1.59
C ALA A 22 24.63 -0.71 0.43
N GLN A 23 25.37 -1.65 -0.14
CA GLN A 23 24.86 -2.55 -1.20
C GLN A 23 23.83 -3.53 -0.66
N VAL A 24 24.05 -4.07 0.55
CA VAL A 24 23.10 -4.95 1.23
C VAL A 24 21.83 -4.18 1.61
N GLU A 25 21.97 -3.01 2.21
CA GLU A 25 20.84 -2.15 2.59
C GLU A 25 19.99 -1.75 1.38
N ALA A 26 20.63 -1.38 0.26
CA ALA A 26 19.91 -1.04 -0.98
C ALA A 26 19.14 -2.24 -1.55
N ALA A 27 19.69 -3.43 -1.51
CA ALA A 27 19.03 -4.65 -1.96
C ALA A 27 17.83 -5.00 -1.07
N VAL A 28 17.99 -4.97 0.25
CA VAL A 28 16.91 -5.22 1.23
C VAL A 28 15.78 -4.20 1.07
N LEU A 29 16.11 -2.91 0.93
CA LEU A 29 15.12 -1.86 0.73
C LEU A 29 14.31 -2.04 -0.56
N ASN A 30 14.93 -2.52 -1.65
CA ASN A 30 14.25 -2.80 -2.90
C ASN A 30 13.27 -3.96 -2.78
N VAL A 31 13.58 -4.99 -1.99
CA VAL A 31 12.68 -6.12 -1.73
C VAL A 31 11.47 -5.68 -0.91
N ALA A 32 11.69 -4.97 0.18
CA ALA A 32 10.62 -4.41 1.01
C ALA A 32 9.65 -3.55 0.18
N ARG A 33 10.17 -2.70 -0.71
CA ARG A 33 9.35 -1.92 -1.63
C ARG A 33 8.53 -2.79 -2.57
N TYR A 34 9.11 -3.84 -3.13
CA TYR A 34 8.41 -4.75 -4.03
C TYR A 34 7.23 -5.43 -3.33
N ASP A 35 7.41 -5.93 -2.11
CA ASP A 35 6.38 -6.59 -1.33
C ASP A 35 5.25 -5.63 -0.94
N VAL A 36 5.59 -4.40 -0.61
CA VAL A 36 4.62 -3.34 -0.34
C VAL A 36 3.83 -2.94 -1.59
N PHE A 37 4.43 -2.92 -2.78
CA PHE A 37 3.71 -2.72 -4.04
C PHE A 37 2.74 -3.87 -4.35
N LYS A 38 3.14 -5.11 -4.08
CA LYS A 38 2.26 -6.28 -4.22
C LYS A 38 1.10 -6.25 -3.23
N LEU A 39 1.32 -5.79 -2.00
CA LEU A 39 0.26 -5.54 -1.04
C LEU A 39 -0.75 -4.53 -1.58
N SER A 40 -0.29 -3.38 -2.06
CA SER A 40 -1.11 -2.32 -2.67
C SER A 40 -2.01 -2.88 -3.79
N GLU A 41 -1.45 -3.62 -4.75
CA GLU A 41 -2.23 -4.26 -5.83
C GLU A 41 -3.30 -5.20 -5.27
N SER A 42 -2.97 -6.00 -4.25
CA SER A 42 -3.90 -6.96 -3.64
C SER A 42 -5.05 -6.27 -2.90
N VAL A 43 -4.76 -5.15 -2.22
CA VAL A 43 -5.76 -4.32 -1.55
C VAL A 43 -6.70 -3.68 -2.56
N LEU A 44 -6.17 -3.07 -3.62
CA LEU A 44 -6.95 -2.45 -4.70
C LEU A 44 -7.76 -3.48 -5.49
N ALA A 45 -7.30 -4.72 -5.58
CA ALA A 45 -8.05 -5.83 -6.14
C ALA A 45 -9.12 -6.40 -5.18
N GLY A 46 -9.19 -5.94 -3.94
CA GLY A 46 -10.15 -6.41 -2.94
C GLY A 46 -9.94 -7.86 -2.50
N GLN A 47 -8.70 -8.33 -2.52
CA GLN A 47 -8.32 -9.71 -2.17
C GLN A 47 -8.06 -9.84 -0.66
N THR A 48 -9.09 -9.70 0.15
CA THR A 48 -9.01 -9.58 1.62
C THR A 48 -8.16 -10.67 2.28
N GLY A 49 -8.38 -11.95 1.96
CA GLY A 49 -7.62 -13.04 2.57
C GLY A 49 -6.13 -13.04 2.17
N ARG A 50 -5.81 -12.60 0.95
CA ARG A 50 -4.42 -12.43 0.52
C ARG A 50 -3.76 -11.25 1.23
N VAL A 51 -4.47 -10.14 1.36
CA VAL A 51 -3.98 -8.95 2.07
C VAL A 51 -3.63 -9.27 3.53
N GLN A 52 -4.48 -10.02 4.25
CA GLN A 52 -4.17 -10.43 5.62
C GLN A 52 -2.89 -11.25 5.69
N ARG A 53 -2.74 -12.29 4.85
CA ARG A 53 -1.52 -13.11 4.82
C ARG A 53 -0.28 -12.30 4.48
N MET A 54 -0.39 -11.32 3.59
CA MET A 54 0.74 -10.44 3.22
C MET A 54 1.13 -9.53 4.38
N LEU A 55 0.17 -8.96 5.12
CA LEU A 55 0.44 -8.15 6.31
C LEU A 55 1.07 -8.97 7.43
N ASP A 56 0.58 -10.17 7.68
CA ASP A 56 1.17 -11.09 8.66
C ASP A 56 2.62 -11.46 8.28
N GLY A 57 2.87 -11.69 6.98
CA GLY A 57 4.22 -11.95 6.46
C GLY A 57 5.17 -10.76 6.64
N LEU A 58 4.75 -9.56 6.29
CA LEU A 58 5.53 -8.33 6.46
C LEU A 58 5.85 -8.07 7.94
N GLN A 59 4.89 -8.29 8.83
CA GLN A 59 5.12 -8.21 10.27
C GLN A 59 6.15 -9.24 10.75
N ALA A 60 6.03 -10.49 10.31
CA ALA A 60 6.95 -11.57 10.68
C ALA A 60 8.37 -11.34 10.16
N GLU A 61 8.52 -10.67 9.02
CA GLU A 61 9.80 -10.28 8.42
C GLU A 61 10.42 -9.04 9.09
N GLY A 62 9.68 -8.38 9.99
CA GLY A 62 10.15 -7.19 10.69
C GLY A 62 10.13 -5.92 9.83
N GLU A 63 9.25 -5.85 8.82
CA GLU A 63 9.10 -4.65 8.01
C GLU A 63 8.64 -3.45 8.84
N ALA A 64 9.02 -2.26 8.39
CA ALA A 64 8.64 -1.03 9.05
C ALA A 64 7.16 -0.69 8.82
N GLU A 65 6.39 -0.55 9.90
CA GLU A 65 4.97 -0.17 9.85
C GLU A 65 4.73 1.11 9.04
N VAL A 66 5.61 2.10 9.16
CA VAL A 66 5.54 3.36 8.41
C VAL A 66 5.62 3.17 6.89
N LEU A 67 6.36 2.17 6.40
CA LEU A 67 6.46 1.87 4.98
C LEU A 67 5.14 1.29 4.45
N VAL A 68 4.55 0.37 5.19
CA VAL A 68 3.25 -0.23 4.86
C VAL A 68 2.15 0.83 4.91
N HIS A 69 2.14 1.65 5.96
CA HIS A 69 1.22 2.78 6.07
C HIS A 69 1.33 3.73 4.88
N TRP A 70 2.56 4.13 4.52
CA TRP A 70 2.81 5.04 3.40
C TRP A 70 2.18 4.52 2.09
N ALA A 71 2.34 3.25 1.78
CA ALA A 71 1.79 2.66 0.56
C ALA A 71 0.26 2.67 0.54
N LEU A 72 -0.38 2.26 1.65
CA LEU A 72 -1.85 2.27 1.75
C LEU A 72 -2.40 3.70 1.70
N ALA A 73 -1.77 4.62 2.41
CA ALA A 73 -2.18 6.03 2.44
C ALA A 73 -2.01 6.70 1.08
N GLU A 74 -0.95 6.38 0.33
CA GLU A 74 -0.75 6.94 -1.01
C GLU A 74 -1.80 6.44 -2.00
N ASP A 75 -2.20 5.18 -1.94
CA ASP A 75 -3.30 4.66 -2.75
C ASP A 75 -4.63 5.36 -2.43
N ILE A 76 -4.93 5.58 -1.15
CA ILE A 76 -6.13 6.30 -0.72
C ILE A 76 -6.10 7.76 -1.21
N ARG A 77 -4.98 8.45 -1.06
CA ARG A 77 -4.80 9.83 -1.58
C ARG A 77 -4.94 9.89 -3.09
N ALA A 78 -4.36 8.93 -3.80
CA ALA A 78 -4.44 8.87 -5.26
C ALA A 78 -5.89 8.64 -5.73
N LEU A 79 -6.62 7.72 -5.11
CA LEU A 79 -8.05 7.52 -5.37
C LEU A 79 -8.84 8.82 -5.15
N LYS A 80 -8.57 9.53 -4.06
CA LYS A 80 -9.27 10.79 -3.77
C LYS A 80 -8.92 11.88 -4.80
N ARG A 81 -7.64 12.07 -5.13
CA ARG A 81 -7.21 13.07 -6.14
C ARG A 81 -7.87 12.82 -7.50
N VAL A 82 -7.89 11.57 -7.96
CA VAL A 82 -8.53 11.23 -9.23
C VAL A 82 -10.04 11.43 -9.17
N LYS A 83 -10.70 11.06 -8.06
CA LYS A 83 -12.14 11.31 -7.85
C LYS A 83 -12.47 12.80 -7.88
N ASP A 84 -11.66 13.63 -7.24
CA ASP A 84 -11.86 15.08 -7.24
C ASP A 84 -11.71 15.68 -8.65
N ALA A 85 -10.74 15.21 -9.42
CA ALA A 85 -10.58 15.60 -10.82
C ALA A 85 -11.81 15.21 -11.66
N MET A 86 -12.35 14.00 -11.46
CA MET A 86 -13.59 13.57 -12.13
C MET A 86 -14.77 14.47 -11.75
N ASN A 87 -14.91 14.79 -10.47
CA ASN A 87 -15.98 15.67 -9.98
C ASN A 87 -15.84 17.10 -10.54
N ALA A 88 -14.63 17.52 -10.86
CA ALA A 88 -14.34 18.79 -11.55
C ALA A 88 -14.53 18.71 -13.08
N GLY A 89 -15.11 17.61 -13.59
CA GLY A 89 -15.40 17.43 -15.00
C GLY A 89 -14.29 16.86 -15.86
N ARG A 90 -13.18 16.36 -15.25
CA ARG A 90 -12.12 15.68 -15.99
C ARG A 90 -12.56 14.28 -16.40
N PRO A 91 -12.42 13.88 -17.68
CA PRO A 91 -12.59 12.48 -18.08
C PRO A 91 -11.65 11.56 -17.30
N LEU A 92 -12.13 10.40 -16.88
CA LEU A 92 -11.36 9.46 -16.08
C LEU A 92 -9.97 9.11 -16.66
N PRO A 93 -9.81 8.80 -17.96
CA PRO A 93 -8.48 8.51 -18.50
C PRO A 93 -7.49 9.69 -18.38
N MET A 94 -8.00 10.92 -18.48
CA MET A 94 -7.20 12.13 -18.35
C MET A 94 -6.82 12.35 -16.87
N ALA A 95 -7.77 12.19 -15.96
CA ALA A 95 -7.54 12.31 -14.53
C ALA A 95 -6.50 11.29 -14.03
N LEU A 96 -6.52 10.06 -14.53
CA LEU A 96 -5.53 9.03 -14.22
C LEU A 96 -4.12 9.45 -14.66
N ARG A 97 -3.97 9.91 -15.91
CA ARG A 97 -2.67 10.37 -16.45
C ARG A 97 -2.10 11.56 -15.68
N GLU A 98 -2.92 12.57 -15.40
CA GLU A 98 -2.53 13.76 -14.63
C GLU A 98 -2.06 13.41 -13.22
N ASN A 99 -2.62 12.35 -12.62
CA ASN A 99 -2.24 11.84 -11.31
C ASN A 99 -1.17 10.73 -11.34
N ARG A 100 -0.56 10.49 -12.50
CA ARG A 100 0.52 9.50 -12.70
C ARG A 100 0.11 8.08 -12.31
N ILE A 101 -1.11 7.69 -12.63
CA ILE A 101 -1.61 6.33 -12.43
C ILE A 101 -1.46 5.58 -13.75
N TRP A 102 -0.63 4.54 -13.75
CA TRP A 102 -0.33 3.71 -14.92
C TRP A 102 -0.26 2.23 -14.57
N GLY A 103 -0.19 1.42 -15.62
CA GLY A 103 0.01 -0.02 -15.53
C GLY A 103 -1.14 -0.74 -14.82
N PRO A 104 -0.85 -1.72 -13.97
CA PRO A 104 -1.89 -2.51 -13.30
C PRO A 104 -2.85 -1.68 -12.45
N LYS A 105 -2.38 -0.59 -11.84
CA LYS A 105 -3.20 0.31 -11.02
C LYS A 105 -4.26 1.05 -11.83
N GLU A 106 -3.98 1.40 -13.09
CA GLU A 106 -4.93 2.10 -13.95
C GLU A 106 -6.25 1.35 -14.05
N ARG A 107 -6.20 0.06 -14.39
CA ARG A 107 -7.39 -0.81 -14.49
C ARG A 107 -8.13 -0.97 -13.15
N LEU A 108 -7.39 -1.03 -12.06
CA LEU A 108 -7.98 -1.11 -10.72
C LEU A 108 -8.72 0.18 -10.38
N PHE A 109 -8.13 1.33 -10.63
CA PHE A 109 -8.74 2.64 -10.42
C PHE A 109 -9.97 2.88 -11.31
N GLU A 110 -9.91 2.51 -12.59
CA GLU A 110 -11.04 2.57 -13.53
C GLU A 110 -12.26 1.79 -13.02
N ARG A 111 -12.03 0.67 -12.35
CA ARG A 111 -13.09 -0.16 -11.77
C ARG A 111 -13.64 0.45 -10.48
N ILE A 112 -12.79 1.00 -9.62
CA ILE A 112 -13.16 1.48 -8.28
C ILE A 112 -13.85 2.84 -8.33
N LEU A 113 -13.29 3.79 -9.06
CA LEU A 113 -13.65 5.21 -8.97
C LEU A 113 -15.10 5.54 -9.36
N PRO A 114 -15.70 4.91 -10.39
CA PRO A 114 -17.11 5.18 -10.72
C PRO A 114 -18.08 4.81 -9.59
N LYS A 115 -17.72 3.81 -8.77
CA LYS A 115 -18.56 3.28 -7.70
C LYS A 115 -18.21 3.83 -6.31
N ALA A 116 -17.01 4.39 -6.14
CA ALA A 116 -16.55 4.96 -4.88
C ALA A 116 -17.24 6.32 -4.62
N SER A 117 -17.89 6.47 -3.47
CA SER A 117 -18.44 7.75 -3.04
C SER A 117 -17.37 8.66 -2.42
N ASP A 118 -17.53 9.97 -2.55
CA ASP A 118 -16.66 10.96 -1.89
C ASP A 118 -16.62 10.77 -0.38
N ALA A 119 -17.76 10.48 0.24
CA ALA A 119 -17.86 10.22 1.66
C ALA A 119 -17.04 8.98 2.09
N ALA A 120 -17.04 7.91 1.30
CA ALA A 120 -16.25 6.72 1.59
C ALA A 120 -14.75 7.00 1.49
N LEU A 121 -14.32 7.74 0.47
CA LEU A 121 -12.92 8.16 0.30
C LEU A 121 -12.46 9.11 1.40
N ALA A 122 -13.32 10.05 1.82
CA ALA A 122 -13.03 10.96 2.94
C ALA A 122 -12.84 10.19 4.25
N ARG A 123 -13.68 9.20 4.56
CA ARG A 123 -13.51 8.33 5.74
C ARG A 123 -12.21 7.53 5.68
N LEU A 124 -11.82 7.03 4.52
CA LEU A 124 -10.54 6.34 4.36
C LEU A 124 -9.34 7.26 4.59
N LEU A 125 -9.39 8.50 4.11
CA LEU A 125 -8.36 9.50 4.38
C LEU A 125 -8.24 9.79 5.88
N GLN A 126 -9.36 9.94 6.58
CA GLN A 126 -9.37 10.12 8.02
C GLN A 126 -8.78 8.90 8.75
N SER A 127 -9.16 7.69 8.34
CA SER A 127 -8.59 6.45 8.89
C SER A 127 -7.08 6.36 8.65
N ALA A 128 -6.61 6.72 7.45
CA ALA A 128 -5.18 6.74 7.14
C ALA A 128 -4.41 7.75 8.02
N HIS A 129 -4.99 8.94 8.28
CA HIS A 129 -4.41 9.92 9.21
C HIS A 129 -4.32 9.39 10.64
N ILE A 130 -5.37 8.72 11.13
CA ILE A 130 -5.37 8.09 12.45
C ILE A 130 -4.28 7.03 12.56
N VAL A 131 -4.17 6.16 11.57
CA VAL A 131 -3.16 5.09 11.54
C VAL A 131 -1.75 5.65 11.45
N ASP A 132 -1.53 6.77 10.74
CA ASP A 132 -0.25 7.49 10.74
C ASP A 132 0.19 7.87 12.17
N GLY A 133 -0.74 8.37 12.96
CA GLY A 133 -0.48 8.67 14.38
C GLY A 133 -0.14 7.41 15.19
N ILE A 134 -0.89 6.33 15.00
CA ILE A 134 -0.70 5.09 15.77
C ILE A 134 0.66 4.45 15.47
N VAL A 135 1.06 4.34 14.20
CA VAL A 135 2.38 3.79 13.84
C VAL A 135 3.55 4.67 14.30
N LYS A 136 3.28 5.91 14.67
CA LYS A 136 4.22 6.85 15.29
C LYS A 136 4.12 6.90 16.83
N GLY A 137 3.34 6.00 17.42
CA GLY A 137 3.24 5.82 18.86
C GLY A 137 2.10 6.57 19.55
N LEU A 138 1.21 7.24 18.81
CA LEU A 138 0.03 7.87 19.40
C LEU A 138 -1.03 6.82 19.75
N LYS A 139 -1.79 7.09 20.81
CA LYS A 139 -2.96 6.30 21.21
C LYS A 139 -4.23 7.01 20.81
N VAL A 140 -5.09 6.34 20.06
CA VAL A 140 -6.35 6.90 19.59
C VAL A 140 -7.52 6.06 20.13
N PRO A 141 -8.52 6.67 20.80
CA PRO A 141 -9.72 5.95 21.24
C PRO A 141 -10.41 5.22 20.07
N ASP A 142 -11.01 4.07 20.35
CA ASP A 142 -11.73 3.22 19.39
C ASP A 142 -10.87 2.61 18.27
N TRP A 143 -9.54 2.78 18.34
CA TRP A 143 -8.59 2.17 17.42
C TRP A 143 -7.66 1.18 18.13
N PRO A 144 -7.16 0.14 17.43
CA PRO A 144 -6.12 -0.71 17.96
C PRO A 144 -4.90 0.11 18.38
N GLN A 145 -4.31 -0.24 19.53
CA GLN A 145 -3.10 0.43 20.03
C GLN A 145 -1.82 -0.09 19.34
N ASP A 146 -1.89 -1.27 18.76
CA ASP A 146 -0.83 -1.89 17.99
C ASP A 146 -0.87 -1.42 16.54
N GLY A 147 0.28 -1.02 16.01
CA GLY A 147 0.38 -0.45 14.66
C GLY A 147 0.00 -1.44 13.58
N TRP A 148 0.39 -2.71 13.70
CA TRP A 148 0.04 -3.75 12.72
C TRP A 148 -1.46 -4.04 12.70
N GLN A 149 -2.11 -4.07 13.86
CA GLN A 149 -3.57 -4.23 13.92
C GLN A 149 -4.29 -3.00 13.32
N ALA A 150 -3.76 -1.80 13.54
CA ALA A 150 -4.29 -0.58 12.94
C ALA A 150 -4.13 -0.60 11.40
N LEU A 151 -2.99 -1.05 10.89
CA LEU A 151 -2.73 -1.25 9.46
C LEU A 151 -3.66 -2.29 8.84
N GLN A 152 -3.89 -3.42 9.53
CA GLN A 152 -4.85 -4.44 9.09
C GLN A 152 -6.27 -3.85 8.98
N ARG A 153 -6.70 -3.07 9.98
CA ARG A 153 -8.00 -2.40 9.95
C ARG A 153 -8.13 -1.43 8.77
N LEU A 154 -7.10 -0.63 8.50
CA LEU A 154 -7.07 0.30 7.36
C LEU A 154 -7.14 -0.45 6.02
N ALA A 155 -6.30 -1.48 5.86
CA ALA A 155 -6.28 -2.30 4.65
C ALA A 155 -7.63 -2.98 4.39
N LEU A 156 -8.30 -3.49 5.44
CA LEU A 156 -9.63 -4.09 5.32
C LEU A 156 -10.71 -3.08 4.96
N GLN A 157 -10.64 -1.85 5.47
CA GLN A 157 -11.55 -0.79 5.08
C GLN A 157 -11.40 -0.46 3.58
N LEU A 158 -10.17 -0.36 3.09
CA LEU A 158 -9.90 -0.13 1.67
C LEU A 158 -10.35 -1.34 0.81
N CYS A 159 -10.08 -2.57 1.25
CA CYS A 159 -10.57 -3.78 0.57
C CYS A 159 -12.10 -3.81 0.45
N ARG A 160 -12.84 -3.38 1.46
CA ARG A 160 -14.31 -3.31 1.41
C ARG A 160 -14.79 -2.34 0.32
N LEU A 161 -14.17 -1.17 0.23
CA LEU A 161 -14.48 -0.20 -0.84
C LEU A 161 -14.23 -0.83 -2.22
N THR A 162 -13.09 -1.49 -2.39
CA THR A 162 -12.68 -2.04 -3.69
C THR A 162 -13.44 -3.31 -4.06
N SER A 163 -13.84 -4.12 -3.07
CA SER A 163 -14.69 -5.31 -3.29
C SER A 163 -16.11 -4.95 -3.71
N ALA A 164 -16.67 -3.89 -3.15
CA ALA A 164 -18.00 -3.39 -3.55
C ALA A 164 -18.04 -2.86 -5.00
N ALA A 165 -16.86 -2.67 -5.61
CA ALA A 165 -16.69 -2.24 -6.98
C ALA A 165 -16.57 -3.38 -8.01
N ARG A 166 -16.68 -4.65 -7.56
CA ARG A 166 -16.68 -5.83 -8.45
C ARG A 166 -17.98 -6.02 -9.20
#